data_a5d4d4651ff4edf0c0943985e9f4efb5
#
_entry.id   a5d4d4651ff4edf0c0943985e9f4efb5
#
_cell.length_a   1.000
_cell.length_b   1.000
_cell.length_c   1.000
_cell.angle_alpha   90.00
_cell.angle_beta   90.00
_cell.angle_gamma   90.00
#
_symmetry.space_group_name_H-M   'P 1'
#
loop_
_entity.id
_entity.type
_entity.pdbx_description
1 polymer ?
#
loop_
_entity_poly.entity_id
_entity_poly.type
_entity_poly.pdbx_seq_one_letter_code
_entity_poly.pdbx_strand_id
1 'polypeptide(L)'
;IDGVASFLDLDVKEGTVVDQKFPYSTNNINQRFILSNAGIDLSTLEVYVRPSATSSLLSSYTRQDSLFDAVTGSSITGDSLIYYIQEIEDEQYEIIFGDGVFGKALADGNVVEVSYIVSNGSEANGVSNLNFSGKCTYTRNAVENTITSGISIVTANIPSTGGDEIESVDSVKKFAPQIYSTQNRALTSNDYEILIPNKIYPETESISVYGGEELVPPQYGKVFISIKPRTGDFVPNAIKENIK
;
A
#
# COMPACT_ATOMS: atom_id res chain seq x y z
N ILE A 1 11.46 37.45 -13.10
CA ILE A 1 12.05 36.10 -13.24
C ILE A 1 10.89 35.14 -13.36
N ASP A 2 10.59 34.74 -14.57
CA ASP A 2 9.56 33.72 -14.83
C ASP A 2 10.15 32.37 -14.41
N GLY A 3 9.88 31.98 -13.18
CA GLY A 3 10.33 30.69 -12.63
C GLY A 3 9.33 29.59 -12.99
N VAL A 4 9.80 28.53 -13.59
CA VAL A 4 9.06 27.28 -13.72
C VAL A 4 9.49 26.36 -12.59
N ALA A 5 8.53 25.85 -11.80
CA ALA A 5 8.77 24.77 -10.85
C ALA A 5 8.39 23.46 -11.54
N SER A 6 9.30 22.50 -11.51
CA SER A 6 9.07 21.16 -12.06
C SER A 6 9.16 20.14 -10.92
N PHE A 7 8.17 19.27 -10.85
CA PHE A 7 8.14 18.13 -9.94
C PHE A 7 8.24 16.88 -10.80
N LEU A 8 9.29 16.11 -10.58
CA LEU A 8 9.56 14.90 -11.37
C LEU A 8 9.12 13.67 -10.58
N ASP A 9 8.75 12.63 -11.31
CA ASP A 9 8.45 11.30 -10.78
C ASP A 9 7.41 11.30 -9.65
N LEU A 10 6.32 12.04 -9.85
CA LEU A 10 5.19 12.01 -8.93
C LEU A 10 4.32 10.78 -9.21
N ASP A 11 4.16 9.96 -8.18
CA ASP A 11 3.20 8.87 -8.21
C ASP A 11 1.77 9.44 -8.17
N VAL A 12 0.96 9.06 -9.15
CA VAL A 12 -0.46 9.41 -9.22
C VAL A 12 -1.27 8.14 -9.05
N LYS A 13 -2.12 8.10 -8.05
CA LYS A 13 -3.01 6.98 -7.77
C LYS A 13 -4.43 7.31 -8.19
N GLU A 14 -5.10 6.34 -8.80
CA GLU A 14 -6.52 6.45 -9.14
C GLU A 14 -7.37 6.27 -7.88
N GLY A 15 -8.47 6.98 -7.81
CA GLY A 15 -9.51 6.81 -6.80
C GLY A 15 -9.99 8.12 -6.18
N THR A 16 -10.84 7.96 -5.18
CA THR A 16 -11.41 9.06 -4.41
C THR A 16 -10.83 9.06 -3.00
N VAL A 17 -10.27 10.19 -2.57
CA VAL A 17 -9.79 10.35 -1.20
C VAL A 17 -10.98 10.42 -0.25
N VAL A 18 -10.96 9.63 0.79
CA VAL A 18 -11.95 9.61 1.86
C VAL A 18 -11.27 9.90 3.19
N ASP A 19 -11.79 10.91 3.88
CA ASP A 19 -11.34 11.29 5.22
C ASP A 19 -12.43 10.91 6.24
N GLN A 20 -12.06 10.19 7.29
CA GLN A 20 -12.96 9.81 8.37
C GLN A 20 -12.38 10.19 9.72
N LYS A 21 -13.27 10.52 10.67
CA LYS A 21 -12.90 10.87 12.06
C LYS A 21 -13.73 10.07 13.04
N PHE A 22 -13.03 9.44 13.97
CA PHE A 22 -13.65 8.64 15.03
C PHE A 22 -13.25 9.23 16.38
N PRO A 23 -14.19 9.88 17.10
CA PRO A 23 -13.96 10.25 18.50
C PRO A 23 -13.91 8.98 19.35
N TYR A 24 -12.88 8.87 20.20
CA TYR A 24 -12.72 7.74 21.10
C TYR A 24 -13.17 8.11 22.53
N SER A 25 -13.89 7.19 23.17
CA SER A 25 -14.22 7.30 24.58
C SER A 25 -14.08 5.96 25.29
N THR A 26 -13.41 5.98 26.43
CA THR A 26 -13.27 4.82 27.31
C THR A 26 -14.58 4.30 27.89
N ASN A 27 -15.64 5.12 27.85
CA ASN A 27 -16.99 4.69 28.24
C ASN A 27 -17.64 3.74 27.23
N ASN A 28 -17.14 3.71 25.99
CA ASN A 28 -17.62 2.81 24.95
C ASN A 28 -16.66 1.61 24.81
N ILE A 29 -16.84 0.59 25.64
CA ILE A 29 -15.96 -0.58 25.75
C ILE A 29 -15.86 -1.38 24.44
N ASN A 30 -16.87 -1.30 23.57
CA ASN A 30 -16.95 -2.05 22.31
C ASN A 30 -16.81 -1.14 21.10
N GLN A 31 -16.11 -0.01 21.23
CA GLN A 31 -15.90 0.89 20.09
C GLN A 31 -15.01 0.24 19.03
N ARG A 32 -15.51 0.23 17.80
CA ARG A 32 -14.80 -0.29 16.63
C ARG A 32 -14.53 0.85 15.64
N PHE A 33 -13.40 0.79 14.98
CA PHE A 33 -12.99 1.76 13.96
C PHE A 33 -13.10 1.10 12.58
N ILE A 34 -14.31 1.10 12.03
CA ILE A 34 -14.62 0.40 10.77
C ILE A 34 -14.55 1.37 9.61
N LEU A 35 -13.75 1.01 8.61
CA LEU A 35 -13.71 1.65 7.31
C LEU A 35 -14.74 0.97 6.41
N SER A 36 -15.88 1.62 6.22
CA SER A 36 -17.08 1.02 5.62
C SER A 36 -17.12 1.04 4.09
N ASN A 37 -16.08 1.55 3.42
CA ASN A 37 -16.01 1.53 1.97
C ASN A 37 -15.45 0.18 1.48
N ALA A 38 -16.00 -0.34 0.39
CA ALA A 38 -15.35 -1.37 -0.41
C ALA A 38 -14.29 -0.74 -1.33
N GLY A 39 -13.34 -1.53 -1.82
CA GLY A 39 -12.33 -1.05 -2.77
C GLY A 39 -11.28 -0.10 -2.17
N ILE A 40 -11.01 -0.20 -0.86
CA ILE A 40 -9.98 0.61 -0.19
C ILE A 40 -8.59 0.16 -0.64
N ASP A 41 -7.79 1.11 -1.16
CA ASP A 41 -6.35 0.89 -1.36
C ASP A 41 -5.61 1.06 -0.02
N LEU A 42 -5.35 -0.07 0.65
CA LEU A 42 -4.66 -0.10 1.94
C LEU A 42 -3.22 0.46 1.89
N SER A 43 -2.62 0.58 0.71
CA SER A 43 -1.30 1.20 0.56
C SER A 43 -1.33 2.72 0.73
N THR A 44 -2.52 3.31 0.63
CA THR A 44 -2.75 4.76 0.80
C THR A 44 -3.27 5.12 2.18
N LEU A 45 -3.51 4.12 3.02
CA LEU A 45 -4.12 4.32 4.33
C LEU A 45 -3.17 5.06 5.28
N GLU A 46 -3.58 6.23 5.69
CA GLU A 46 -2.91 7.06 6.68
C GLU A 46 -3.76 7.14 7.95
N VAL A 47 -3.16 6.89 9.10
CA VAL A 47 -3.84 6.92 10.39
C VAL A 47 -3.12 7.88 11.32
N TYR A 48 -3.89 8.83 11.82
CA TYR A 48 -3.42 9.83 12.76
C TYR A 48 -4.28 9.82 14.01
N VAL A 49 -3.68 10.13 15.16
CA VAL A 49 -4.39 10.29 16.42
C VAL A 49 -4.13 11.68 16.98
N ARG A 50 -5.21 12.38 17.24
CA ARG A 50 -5.22 13.70 17.88
C ARG A 50 -5.56 13.52 19.36
N PRO A 51 -4.83 14.17 20.30
CA PRO A 51 -5.09 14.05 21.75
C PRO A 51 -6.49 14.49 22.16
N SER A 52 -7.09 15.45 21.45
CA SER A 52 -8.47 15.91 21.66
C SER A 52 -8.99 16.58 20.38
N ALA A 53 -10.29 16.76 20.27
CA ALA A 53 -10.94 17.41 19.13
C ALA A 53 -10.42 18.84 18.85
N THR A 54 -9.92 19.54 19.86
CA THR A 54 -9.41 20.91 19.75
C THR A 54 -7.88 21.01 19.64
N SER A 55 -7.17 19.88 19.78
CA SER A 55 -5.72 19.87 19.69
C SER A 55 -5.26 20.05 18.24
N SER A 56 -4.22 20.84 18.00
CA SER A 56 -3.51 20.92 16.73
C SER A 56 -2.42 19.87 16.56
N LEU A 57 -2.07 19.16 17.65
CA LEU A 57 -1.07 18.09 17.61
C LEU A 57 -1.66 16.86 16.94
N LEU A 58 -0.93 16.29 15.99
CA LEU A 58 -1.30 15.11 15.23
C LEU A 58 -0.16 14.11 15.32
N SER A 59 -0.43 12.91 15.79
CA SER A 59 0.54 11.82 15.86
C SER A 59 0.25 10.80 14.76
N SER A 60 1.23 10.55 13.89
CA SER A 60 1.11 9.52 12.85
C SER A 60 1.32 8.14 13.46
N TYR A 61 0.47 7.20 13.10
CA TYR A 61 0.56 5.80 13.49
C TYR A 61 0.95 4.96 12.27
N THR A 62 1.75 3.93 12.49
CA THR A 62 2.26 3.04 11.44
C THR A 62 1.54 1.70 11.47
N ARG A 63 1.19 1.18 10.31
CA ARG A 63 0.64 -0.17 10.19
C ARG A 63 1.69 -1.21 10.56
N GLN A 64 1.25 -2.20 11.32
CA GLN A 64 2.05 -3.39 11.65
C GLN A 64 1.25 -4.66 11.35
N ASP A 65 1.94 -5.65 10.79
CA ASP A 65 1.37 -6.96 10.47
C ASP A 65 1.91 -8.05 11.43
N SER A 66 2.84 -7.70 12.32
CA SER A 66 3.43 -8.62 13.29
C SER A 66 3.81 -7.91 14.58
N LEU A 67 4.05 -8.68 15.64
CA LEU A 67 4.53 -8.16 16.94
C LEU A 67 6.02 -7.75 16.92
N PHE A 68 6.68 -7.88 15.79
CA PHE A 68 8.07 -7.52 15.60
C PHE A 68 8.16 -6.56 14.42
N ASP A 69 8.76 -5.40 14.63
CA ASP A 69 9.00 -4.44 13.56
C ASP A 69 10.15 -4.93 12.69
N ALA A 70 9.81 -5.42 11.49
CA ALA A 70 10.77 -5.95 10.54
C ALA A 70 11.72 -4.87 9.98
N VAL A 71 11.32 -3.61 10.00
CA VAL A 71 12.13 -2.49 9.46
C VAL A 71 13.21 -2.06 10.46
N THR A 72 12.82 -1.89 11.73
CA THR A 72 13.76 -1.47 12.78
C THR A 72 14.44 -2.63 13.49
N GLY A 73 13.96 -3.86 13.33
CA GLY A 73 14.42 -5.03 14.07
C GLY A 73 14.10 -4.97 15.57
N SER A 74 13.20 -4.09 15.97
CA SER A 74 12.87 -3.83 17.38
C SER A 74 11.57 -4.52 17.76
N SER A 75 11.46 -4.91 19.02
CA SER A 75 10.20 -5.37 19.60
C SER A 75 9.25 -4.19 19.76
N ILE A 76 7.98 -4.42 19.48
CA ILE A 76 6.91 -3.45 19.73
C ILE A 76 6.72 -3.31 21.24
N THR A 77 6.61 -2.07 21.71
CA THR A 77 6.41 -1.71 23.11
C THR A 77 5.05 -1.03 23.30
N GLY A 78 4.63 -0.85 24.55
CA GLY A 78 3.39 -0.16 24.88
C GLY A 78 3.32 1.32 24.47
N ASP A 79 4.46 1.95 24.09
CA ASP A 79 4.52 3.33 23.62
C ASP A 79 4.60 3.44 22.08
N SER A 80 4.71 2.31 21.36
CA SER A 80 4.83 2.31 19.91
C SER A 80 3.55 2.82 19.26
N LEU A 81 3.67 3.83 18.40
CA LEU A 81 2.55 4.42 17.65
C LEU A 81 2.22 3.55 16.44
N ILE A 82 1.49 2.48 16.69
CA ILE A 82 1.14 1.49 15.68
C ILE A 82 -0.34 1.15 15.69
N TYR A 83 -0.80 0.63 14.57
CA TYR A 83 -2.13 0.03 14.44
C TYR A 83 -2.05 -1.26 13.63
N TYR A 84 -3.04 -2.10 13.81
CA TYR A 84 -3.26 -3.32 13.04
C TYR A 84 -4.50 -3.15 12.18
N ILE A 85 -4.56 -3.86 11.06
CA ILE A 85 -5.74 -3.94 10.20
C ILE A 85 -6.25 -5.37 10.18
N GLN A 86 -7.56 -5.50 10.28
CA GLN A 86 -8.28 -6.74 10.10
C GLN A 86 -9.36 -6.53 9.04
N GLU A 87 -9.41 -7.41 8.05
CA GLU A 87 -10.55 -7.50 7.15
C GLU A 87 -11.73 -8.14 7.88
N ILE A 88 -12.91 -7.57 7.69
CA ILE A 88 -14.17 -8.05 8.25
C ILE A 88 -15.15 -8.37 7.12
N GLU A 89 -16.39 -8.69 7.44
CA GLU A 89 -17.43 -9.00 6.44
C GLU A 89 -17.64 -7.81 5.47
N ASP A 90 -18.12 -8.09 4.26
CA ASP A 90 -18.45 -7.13 3.22
C ASP A 90 -17.26 -6.26 2.74
N GLU A 91 -16.06 -6.84 2.68
CA GLU A 91 -14.85 -6.16 2.17
C GLU A 91 -14.49 -4.88 2.95
N GLN A 92 -14.91 -4.81 4.19
CA GLN A 92 -14.61 -3.71 5.08
C GLN A 92 -13.37 -4.02 5.93
N TYR A 93 -12.77 -2.96 6.45
CA TYR A 93 -11.58 -3.07 7.27
C TYR A 93 -11.82 -2.44 8.65
N GLU A 94 -11.29 -3.09 9.67
CA GLU A 94 -11.26 -2.57 11.03
C GLU A 94 -9.84 -2.20 11.42
N ILE A 95 -9.67 -1.01 11.97
CA ILE A 95 -8.41 -0.55 12.56
C ILE A 95 -8.41 -0.92 14.03
N ILE A 96 -7.35 -1.58 14.47
CA ILE A 96 -7.16 -2.02 15.86
C ILE A 96 -5.93 -1.32 16.41
N PHE A 97 -6.07 -0.63 17.52
CA PHE A 97 -4.96 0.01 18.23
C PHE A 97 -4.38 -0.89 19.28
N GLY A 98 -3.19 -0.55 19.75
CA GLY A 98 -2.54 -1.28 20.85
C GLY A 98 -3.29 -1.16 22.18
N ASP A 99 -2.97 -2.07 23.10
CA ASP A 99 -3.55 -2.17 24.43
C ASP A 99 -2.67 -1.55 25.55
N GLY A 100 -1.56 -0.90 25.16
CA GLY A 100 -0.55 -0.37 26.09
C GLY A 100 0.56 -1.38 26.44
N VAL A 101 0.48 -2.61 25.92
CA VAL A 101 1.55 -3.62 25.97
C VAL A 101 2.13 -3.82 24.59
N PHE A 102 1.28 -4.06 23.60
CA PHE A 102 1.62 -4.20 22.19
C PHE A 102 1.06 -3.03 21.37
N GLY A 103 1.78 -1.89 21.43
CA GLY A 103 1.36 -0.64 20.85
C GLY A 103 0.63 0.26 21.83
N LYS A 104 0.64 1.55 21.52
CA LYS A 104 0.05 2.59 22.37
C LYS A 104 -1.47 2.49 22.39
N ALA A 105 -2.03 2.38 23.60
CA ALA A 105 -3.47 2.45 23.79
C ALA A 105 -4.00 3.88 23.56
N LEU A 106 -5.22 3.98 23.05
CA LEU A 106 -5.92 5.24 22.94
C LEU A 106 -6.35 5.75 24.31
N ALA A 107 -6.27 7.06 24.52
CA ALA A 107 -6.76 7.73 25.72
C ALA A 107 -8.15 8.32 25.50
N ASP A 108 -8.92 8.48 26.57
CA ASP A 108 -10.23 9.12 26.50
C ASP A 108 -10.16 10.51 25.87
N GLY A 109 -11.08 10.81 24.98
CA GLY A 109 -11.12 12.08 24.21
C GLY A 109 -10.21 12.13 23.01
N ASN A 110 -9.42 11.07 22.72
CA ASN A 110 -8.66 11.01 21.47
C ASN A 110 -9.61 11.07 20.25
N VAL A 111 -9.11 11.60 19.13
CA VAL A 111 -9.79 11.54 17.85
C VAL A 111 -8.87 10.83 16.85
N VAL A 112 -9.33 9.72 16.34
CA VAL A 112 -8.66 8.99 15.26
C VAL A 112 -9.09 9.61 13.95
N GLU A 113 -8.13 10.09 13.17
CA GLU A 113 -8.31 10.64 11.83
C GLU A 113 -7.70 9.67 10.81
N VAL A 114 -8.48 9.30 9.83
CA VAL A 114 -8.08 8.31 8.82
C VAL A 114 -8.30 8.89 7.45
N SER A 115 -7.29 8.76 6.58
CA SER A 115 -7.38 9.13 5.17
C SER A 115 -6.95 7.96 4.30
N TYR A 116 -7.70 7.67 3.25
CA TYR A 116 -7.41 6.60 2.32
C TYR A 116 -8.05 6.86 0.96
N ILE A 117 -7.61 6.13 -0.07
CA ILE A 117 -8.20 6.18 -1.40
C ILE A 117 -9.11 4.97 -1.59
N VAL A 118 -10.31 5.23 -2.13
CA VAL A 118 -11.21 4.21 -2.66
C VAL A 118 -10.99 4.14 -4.16
N SER A 119 -10.52 3.02 -4.65
CA SER A 119 -10.18 2.76 -6.05
C SER A 119 -11.29 2.02 -6.78
N ASN A 120 -11.36 2.20 -8.10
CA ASN A 120 -12.24 1.43 -8.99
C ASN A 120 -11.54 0.16 -9.56
N GLY A 121 -10.44 -0.28 -8.93
CA GLY A 121 -9.73 -1.48 -9.34
C GLY A 121 -9.11 -1.37 -10.73
N SER A 122 -9.38 -2.33 -11.59
CA SER A 122 -8.78 -2.44 -12.92
C SER A 122 -9.30 -1.42 -13.94
N GLU A 123 -10.40 -0.70 -13.66
CA GLU A 123 -11.03 0.20 -14.65
C GLU A 123 -10.13 1.35 -15.12
N ALA A 124 -9.22 1.80 -14.27
CA ALA A 124 -8.30 2.89 -14.59
C ALA A 124 -7.02 2.44 -15.29
N ASN A 125 -6.82 1.15 -15.53
CA ASN A 125 -5.65 0.65 -16.24
C ASN A 125 -5.65 1.12 -17.71
N GLY A 126 -4.47 1.47 -18.23
CA GLY A 126 -4.29 1.90 -19.61
C GLY A 126 -4.47 3.40 -19.85
N VAL A 127 -4.75 4.19 -18.82
CA VAL A 127 -4.84 5.66 -18.95
C VAL A 127 -3.45 6.23 -19.18
N SER A 128 -3.29 6.98 -20.29
CA SER A 128 -2.00 7.60 -20.67
C SER A 128 -2.04 9.12 -20.70
N ASN A 129 -3.23 9.71 -20.64
CA ASN A 129 -3.40 11.17 -20.68
C ASN A 129 -4.04 11.65 -19.38
N LEU A 130 -3.33 12.50 -18.67
CA LEU A 130 -3.80 13.12 -17.43
C LEU A 130 -3.93 14.63 -17.64
N ASN A 131 -5.02 15.20 -17.13
CA ASN A 131 -5.23 16.63 -17.10
C ASN A 131 -5.36 17.10 -15.66
N PHE A 132 -4.68 18.18 -15.33
CA PHE A 132 -4.80 18.80 -14.01
C PHE A 132 -6.05 19.68 -13.94
N SER A 133 -6.98 19.32 -13.06
CA SER A 133 -8.22 20.06 -12.85
C SER A 133 -8.30 20.71 -11.46
N GLY A 134 -7.26 20.56 -10.64
CA GLY A 134 -7.20 21.07 -9.27
C GLY A 134 -6.58 22.47 -9.15
N LYS A 135 -6.09 22.76 -7.96
CA LYS A 135 -5.31 23.95 -7.64
C LYS A 135 -4.06 23.56 -6.90
N CYS A 136 -2.95 24.24 -7.16
CA CYS A 136 -1.75 24.11 -6.37
C CYS A 136 -1.67 25.25 -5.37
N THR A 137 -1.33 24.94 -4.13
CA THR A 137 -1.06 25.94 -3.10
C THR A 137 0.43 25.94 -2.75
N TYR A 138 0.97 27.10 -2.47
CA TYR A 138 2.32 27.25 -1.95
C TYR A 138 2.37 28.35 -0.90
N THR A 139 3.21 28.19 0.10
CA THR A 139 3.39 29.19 1.16
C THR A 139 4.63 30.02 0.88
N ARG A 140 4.46 31.35 0.82
CA ARG A 140 5.56 32.32 0.74
C ARG A 140 5.37 33.41 1.76
N ASN A 141 6.39 33.65 2.59
CA ASN A 141 6.34 34.64 3.68
C ASN A 141 5.15 34.44 4.63
N ALA A 142 4.89 33.20 5.01
CA ALA A 142 3.73 32.78 5.83
C ALA A 142 2.35 33.10 5.22
N VAL A 143 2.28 33.43 3.93
CA VAL A 143 1.03 33.63 3.18
C VAL A 143 0.83 32.46 2.23
N GLU A 144 -0.34 31.84 2.30
CA GLU A 144 -0.75 30.81 1.34
C GLU A 144 -1.19 31.45 0.03
N ASN A 145 -0.63 31.00 -1.07
CA ASN A 145 -0.93 31.46 -2.42
C ASN A 145 -1.47 30.28 -3.23
N THR A 146 -2.39 30.53 -4.14
CA THR A 146 -3.01 29.52 -4.99
C THR A 146 -2.68 29.78 -6.46
N ILE A 147 -2.28 28.75 -7.17
CA ILE A 147 -2.09 28.72 -8.62
C ILE A 147 -3.21 27.89 -9.23
N THR A 148 -3.95 28.48 -10.16
CA THR A 148 -5.07 27.81 -10.87
C THR A 148 -4.85 27.73 -12.38
N SER A 149 -3.75 28.29 -12.90
CA SER A 149 -3.45 28.31 -14.33
C SER A 149 -1.94 28.18 -14.57
N GLY A 150 -1.56 27.77 -15.75
CA GLY A 150 -0.16 27.57 -16.11
C GLY A 150 0.44 26.26 -15.54
N ILE A 151 -0.41 25.33 -15.13
CA ILE A 151 -0.03 24.00 -14.66
C ILE A 151 -0.19 23.05 -15.84
N SER A 152 0.86 22.27 -16.13
CA SER A 152 0.83 21.23 -17.13
C SER A 152 1.34 19.92 -16.54
N ILE A 153 0.74 18.82 -16.94
CA ILE A 153 1.21 17.48 -16.64
C ILE A 153 1.92 16.96 -17.89
N VAL A 154 3.15 16.49 -17.70
CA VAL A 154 3.86 15.72 -18.72
C VAL A 154 3.76 14.26 -18.27
N THR A 155 2.93 13.49 -18.92
CA THR A 155 2.84 12.05 -18.67
C THR A 155 4.02 11.34 -19.29
N ALA A 156 4.60 10.39 -18.55
CA ALA A 156 5.48 9.40 -19.17
C ALA A 156 4.65 8.59 -20.19
N ASN A 157 5.31 8.10 -21.25
CA ASN A 157 4.65 7.23 -22.26
C ASN A 157 4.29 5.83 -21.69
N ILE A 158 4.08 5.74 -20.38
CA ILE A 158 3.73 4.51 -19.69
C ILE A 158 2.28 4.69 -19.21
N PRO A 159 1.35 3.89 -19.72
CA PRO A 159 -0.03 3.94 -19.25
C PRO A 159 -0.13 3.52 -17.78
N SER A 160 -1.20 3.93 -17.10
CA SER A 160 -1.49 3.49 -15.73
C SER A 160 -1.64 1.97 -15.67
N THR A 161 -1.10 1.38 -14.62
CA THR A 161 -1.14 -0.07 -14.36
C THR A 161 -1.26 -0.32 -12.87
N GLY A 162 -1.55 -1.56 -12.46
CA GLY A 162 -1.55 -1.97 -11.07
C GLY A 162 -2.93 -1.98 -10.42
N GLY A 163 -3.97 -1.57 -11.14
CA GLY A 163 -5.35 -1.81 -10.70
C GLY A 163 -5.74 -3.26 -10.93
N ASP A 164 -6.28 -3.93 -9.93
CA ASP A 164 -6.78 -5.31 -10.04
C ASP A 164 -8.14 -5.44 -9.35
N GLU A 165 -8.85 -6.53 -9.67
CA GLU A 165 -10.09 -6.88 -8.99
C GLU A 165 -9.78 -7.52 -7.63
N ILE A 166 -10.75 -7.48 -6.74
CA ILE A 166 -10.66 -8.16 -5.45
C ILE A 166 -10.46 -9.66 -5.68
N GLU A 167 -9.50 -10.24 -4.96
CA GLU A 167 -9.17 -11.65 -5.11
C GLU A 167 -10.37 -12.54 -4.74
N SER A 168 -10.70 -13.49 -5.60
CA SER A 168 -11.82 -14.40 -5.35
C SER A 168 -11.53 -15.37 -4.19
N VAL A 169 -12.57 -15.77 -3.46
CA VAL A 169 -12.47 -16.73 -2.35
C VAL A 169 -11.82 -18.06 -2.79
N ASP A 170 -12.07 -18.49 -4.03
CA ASP A 170 -11.48 -19.73 -4.57
C ASP A 170 -9.97 -19.56 -4.83
N SER A 171 -9.53 -18.39 -5.27
CA SER A 171 -8.13 -18.02 -5.37
C SER A 171 -7.44 -18.03 -4.00
N VAL A 172 -8.05 -17.37 -3.02
CA VAL A 172 -7.53 -17.34 -1.63
C VAL A 172 -7.40 -18.75 -1.06
N LYS A 173 -8.43 -19.60 -1.22
CA LYS A 173 -8.39 -21.00 -0.75
C LYS A 173 -7.26 -21.80 -1.38
N LYS A 174 -6.94 -21.51 -2.65
CA LYS A 174 -5.88 -22.19 -3.38
C LYS A 174 -4.49 -21.71 -2.97
N PHE A 175 -4.29 -20.39 -2.90
CA PHE A 175 -2.96 -19.81 -2.74
C PHE A 175 -2.55 -19.55 -1.29
N ALA A 176 -3.49 -19.24 -0.36
CA ALA A 176 -3.15 -18.96 1.02
C ALA A 176 -2.37 -20.10 1.73
N PRO A 177 -2.76 -21.40 1.60
CA PRO A 177 -1.97 -22.48 2.19
C PRO A 177 -0.57 -22.58 1.59
N GLN A 178 -0.42 -22.29 0.30
CA GLN A 178 0.87 -22.34 -0.40
C GLN A 178 1.77 -21.19 0.05
N ILE A 179 1.24 -19.96 0.12
CA ILE A 179 1.96 -18.80 0.64
C ILE A 179 2.38 -19.03 2.10
N TYR A 180 1.49 -19.58 2.92
CA TYR A 180 1.82 -19.93 4.30
C TYR A 180 2.96 -20.95 4.40
N SER A 181 2.98 -21.95 3.53
CA SER A 181 4.01 -23.00 3.53
C SER A 181 5.41 -22.47 3.18
N THR A 182 5.50 -21.40 2.37
CA THR A 182 6.78 -20.76 2.02
C THR A 182 7.41 -20.02 3.19
N GLN A 183 6.64 -19.65 4.22
CA GLN A 183 7.07 -18.80 5.35
C GLN A 183 7.80 -17.52 4.88
N ASN A 184 7.34 -16.93 3.77
CA ASN A 184 7.96 -15.79 3.11
C ASN A 184 9.42 -15.98 2.67
N ARG A 185 9.82 -17.20 2.39
CA ARG A 185 11.15 -17.56 1.90
C ARG A 185 11.02 -18.40 0.65
N ALA A 186 11.78 -18.07 -0.38
CA ALA A 186 11.89 -18.85 -1.60
C ALA A 186 13.10 -19.77 -1.51
N LEU A 187 12.87 -21.07 -1.38
CA LEU A 187 13.91 -22.11 -1.32
C LEU A 187 13.81 -23.05 -2.51
N THR A 188 12.62 -23.30 -3.02
CA THR A 188 12.35 -24.15 -4.17
C THR A 188 11.84 -23.35 -5.35
N SER A 189 11.91 -23.89 -6.57
CA SER A 189 11.32 -23.24 -7.76
C SER A 189 9.85 -22.92 -7.56
N ASN A 190 9.10 -23.81 -6.94
CA ASN A 190 7.69 -23.61 -6.62
C ASN A 190 7.45 -22.44 -5.66
N ASP A 191 8.35 -22.21 -4.68
CA ASP A 191 8.22 -21.06 -3.77
C ASP A 191 8.36 -19.74 -4.52
N TYR A 192 9.29 -19.65 -5.48
CA TYR A 192 9.42 -18.47 -6.34
C TYR A 192 8.19 -18.28 -7.22
N GLU A 193 7.65 -19.34 -7.81
CA GLU A 193 6.44 -19.28 -8.63
C GLU A 193 5.21 -18.82 -7.84
N ILE A 194 5.17 -19.07 -6.54
CA ILE A 194 4.09 -18.63 -5.64
C ILE A 194 4.34 -17.20 -5.15
N LEU A 195 5.54 -16.89 -4.65
CA LEU A 195 5.81 -15.61 -3.98
C LEU A 195 5.89 -14.45 -4.95
N ILE A 196 6.45 -14.63 -6.15
CA ILE A 196 6.62 -13.53 -7.10
C ILE A 196 5.27 -12.95 -7.54
N PRO A 197 4.31 -13.73 -8.06
CA PRO A 197 3.02 -13.18 -8.47
C PRO A 197 2.20 -12.62 -7.30
N ASN A 198 2.28 -13.24 -6.12
CA ASN A 198 1.41 -12.88 -5.01
C ASN A 198 1.94 -11.74 -4.14
N LYS A 199 3.26 -11.46 -4.16
CA LYS A 199 3.86 -10.45 -3.25
C LYS A 199 4.72 -9.40 -3.93
N ILE A 200 5.37 -9.74 -5.04
CA ILE A 200 6.39 -8.88 -5.64
C ILE A 200 5.87 -8.23 -6.91
N TYR A 201 5.25 -9.03 -7.80
CA TYR A 201 4.79 -8.56 -9.09
C TYR A 201 3.44 -9.18 -9.47
N PRO A 202 2.32 -8.62 -8.99
CA PRO A 202 0.96 -9.10 -9.28
C PRO A 202 0.59 -9.07 -10.77
N GLU A 203 1.23 -8.20 -11.56
CA GLU A 203 1.07 -8.10 -13.01
C GLU A 203 1.64 -9.31 -13.79
N THR A 204 1.95 -10.40 -13.11
CA THR A 204 2.42 -11.64 -13.72
C THR A 204 1.26 -12.39 -14.37
N GLU A 205 1.31 -12.59 -15.71
CA GLU A 205 0.38 -13.48 -16.42
C GLU A 205 0.81 -14.95 -16.27
N SER A 206 2.09 -15.20 -16.46
CA SER A 206 2.67 -16.53 -16.27
C SER A 206 4.11 -16.45 -15.79
N ILE A 207 4.52 -17.43 -15.02
CA ILE A 207 5.87 -17.54 -14.48
C ILE A 207 6.36 -18.98 -14.62
N SER A 208 7.66 -19.13 -14.87
CA SER A 208 8.34 -20.42 -14.85
C SER A 208 9.71 -20.24 -14.20
N VAL A 209 10.02 -21.09 -13.26
CA VAL A 209 11.26 -21.05 -12.49
C VAL A 209 11.96 -22.39 -12.56
N TYR A 210 13.26 -22.37 -12.90
CA TYR A 210 14.08 -23.57 -12.99
C TYR A 210 15.51 -23.33 -12.50
N GLY A 211 16.13 -24.39 -12.02
CA GLY A 211 17.50 -24.34 -11.57
C GLY A 211 18.49 -24.27 -12.74
N GLY A 212 19.64 -23.67 -12.51
CA GLY A 212 20.67 -23.60 -13.55
C GLY A 212 21.28 -24.95 -13.90
N GLU A 213 21.08 -25.98 -13.07
CA GLU A 213 21.45 -27.37 -13.35
C GLU A 213 20.66 -28.00 -14.51
N GLU A 214 19.48 -27.46 -14.82
CA GLU A 214 18.64 -27.94 -15.93
C GLU A 214 19.11 -27.42 -17.30
N LEU A 215 20.05 -26.47 -17.32
CA LEU A 215 20.58 -25.90 -18.55
C LEU A 215 21.66 -26.76 -19.19
N VAL A 216 21.85 -26.59 -20.48
CA VAL A 216 22.93 -27.20 -21.23
C VAL A 216 23.81 -26.12 -21.88
N PRO A 217 25.04 -25.86 -21.41
CA PRO A 217 25.73 -26.51 -20.25
C PRO A 217 25.15 -26.08 -18.90
N PRO A 218 25.23 -26.90 -17.83
CA PRO A 218 24.71 -26.58 -16.52
C PRO A 218 25.36 -25.32 -15.90
N GLN A 219 24.56 -24.48 -15.21
CA GLN A 219 25.02 -23.31 -14.48
C GLN A 219 24.61 -23.40 -13.00
N TYR A 220 25.40 -24.15 -12.22
CA TYR A 220 25.13 -24.38 -10.82
C TYR A 220 25.10 -23.10 -9.98
N GLY A 221 24.26 -23.08 -8.94
CA GLY A 221 24.10 -21.94 -8.03
C GLY A 221 23.33 -20.75 -8.60
N LYS A 222 22.64 -20.95 -9.71
CA LYS A 222 21.76 -19.93 -10.32
C LYS A 222 20.33 -20.44 -10.41
N VAL A 223 19.39 -19.52 -10.24
CA VAL A 223 17.96 -19.73 -10.50
C VAL A 223 17.59 -18.85 -11.69
N PHE A 224 16.87 -19.42 -12.64
CA PHE A 224 16.36 -18.72 -13.82
C PHE A 224 14.86 -18.54 -13.67
N ILE A 225 14.42 -17.29 -13.81
CA ILE A 225 13.03 -16.90 -13.66
C ILE A 225 12.57 -16.27 -14.96
N SER A 226 11.59 -16.88 -15.60
CA SER A 226 10.94 -16.38 -16.80
C SER A 226 9.56 -15.87 -16.43
N ILE A 227 9.29 -14.58 -16.65
CA ILE A 227 8.02 -13.94 -16.32
C ILE A 227 7.44 -13.34 -17.59
N LYS A 228 6.19 -13.65 -17.87
CA LYS A 228 5.37 -12.95 -18.84
C LYS A 228 4.45 -11.99 -18.09
N PRO A 229 4.60 -10.66 -18.28
CA PRO A 229 3.68 -9.70 -17.68
C PRO A 229 2.30 -9.74 -18.37
N ARG A 230 1.24 -9.34 -17.65
CA ARG A 230 -0.12 -9.17 -18.20
C ARG A 230 -0.15 -8.03 -19.22
N THR A 231 0.62 -6.97 -18.96
CA THR A 231 0.68 -5.79 -19.81
C THR A 231 2.12 -5.51 -20.24
N GLY A 232 2.33 -5.32 -21.54
CA GLY A 232 3.67 -5.09 -22.12
C GLY A 232 4.48 -6.36 -22.34
N ASP A 233 5.69 -6.18 -22.87
CA ASP A 233 6.56 -7.28 -23.30
C ASP A 233 7.71 -7.57 -22.31
N PHE A 234 7.94 -6.67 -21.35
CA PHE A 234 9.11 -6.74 -20.47
C PHE A 234 8.77 -6.39 -19.03
N VAL A 235 9.37 -7.13 -18.09
CA VAL A 235 9.32 -6.79 -16.67
C VAL A 235 10.21 -5.57 -16.41
N PRO A 236 9.72 -4.52 -15.72
CA PRO A 236 10.50 -3.34 -15.37
C PRO A 236 11.77 -3.67 -14.55
N ASN A 237 12.84 -2.91 -14.76
CA ASN A 237 14.10 -3.17 -14.07
C ASN A 237 13.98 -3.02 -12.54
N ALA A 238 13.15 -2.09 -12.05
CA ALA A 238 12.89 -1.95 -10.62
C ALA A 238 12.33 -3.24 -10.02
N ILE A 239 11.39 -3.90 -10.71
CA ILE A 239 10.82 -5.19 -10.28
C ILE A 239 11.89 -6.29 -10.30
N LYS A 240 12.77 -6.31 -11.32
CA LYS A 240 13.87 -7.29 -11.37
C LYS A 240 14.84 -7.17 -10.20
N GLU A 241 15.08 -5.95 -9.73
CA GLU A 241 15.92 -5.72 -8.53
C GLU A 241 15.21 -6.17 -7.25
N ASN A 242 13.88 -6.02 -7.16
CA ASN A 242 13.10 -6.50 -6.02
C ASN A 242 12.99 -8.03 -5.94
N ILE A 243 13.18 -8.74 -7.07
CA ILE A 243 13.17 -10.20 -7.12
C ILE A 243 14.52 -10.80 -6.69
N LYS A 244 15.62 -10.05 -6.79
CA LYS A 244 16.96 -10.49 -6.39
C LYS A 244 17.13 -10.51 -4.88
#